data_360e93f675068343f74714c968b88096
#
_entry.id   360e93f675068343f74714c968b88096
#
_cell.length_a   1.000
_cell.length_b   1.000
_cell.length_c   1.000
_cell.angle_alpha   90.00
_cell.angle_beta   90.00
_cell.angle_gamma   90.00
#
_symmetry.space_group_name_H-M   'P 1'
#
loop_
_entity.id
_entity.type
_entity.pdbx_description
1 polymer ?
#
loop_
_entity_poly.entity_id
_entity_poly.type
_entity_poly.pdbx_seq_one_letter_code
_entity_poly.pdbx_strand_id
1 'polypeptide(L)'
;MILVDDQYEIDILVQGYPGKSVCHGGLGWSTIVLLRGHNRVALIDAGGFGMRHLLIDRLKEHGLSPTDVTDLILSHSHYDHSVNWPLFRHANIHIGRAEVEWALKEPWGETMVPEIYVERLADWPTLKRHEPGAEILPHITAHLAPGHTPGGLVYVLAGSDRDIIFTGDAAKNRAEMMSGTVTAAVDHEAGKQTVKMIWSLWRQRTGSLLVPGHDAPMVLENGTPRYLGQHDVRLQAWLNEDLEQVTIFRLDPAHAEPPSGA
;
A
#
# COMPACT_ATOMS: atom_id res chain seq x y z
N MET A 1 1.42 2.34 -14.14
CA MET A 1 2.84 2.07 -14.52
C MET A 1 3.02 0.57 -14.49
N ILE A 2 3.42 -0.01 -15.59
CA ILE A 2 3.61 -1.46 -15.70
C ILE A 2 5.06 -1.79 -15.36
N LEU A 3 5.25 -2.66 -14.38
CA LEU A 3 6.52 -3.31 -14.06
C LEU A 3 6.39 -4.75 -14.55
N VAL A 4 7.24 -5.19 -15.43
CA VAL A 4 7.21 -6.56 -15.93
C VAL A 4 8.30 -7.35 -15.23
N ASP A 5 7.89 -8.44 -14.61
CA ASP A 5 8.74 -9.49 -14.09
C ASP A 5 8.41 -10.79 -14.84
N ASP A 6 9.31 -11.75 -14.86
CA ASP A 6 9.07 -13.05 -15.54
C ASP A 6 8.00 -13.90 -14.85
N GLN A 7 7.64 -13.60 -13.60
CA GLN A 7 6.63 -14.31 -12.81
C GLN A 7 5.26 -13.65 -12.90
N TYR A 8 5.22 -12.30 -12.90
CA TYR A 8 4.00 -11.51 -12.88
C TYR A 8 4.11 -10.29 -13.78
N GLU A 9 3.01 -9.98 -14.45
CA GLU A 9 2.74 -8.63 -14.94
C GLU A 9 2.22 -7.80 -13.75
N ILE A 10 2.89 -6.70 -13.45
CA ILE A 10 2.64 -5.88 -12.26
C ILE A 10 2.23 -4.50 -12.70
N ASP A 11 1.09 -4.02 -12.24
CA ASP A 11 0.64 -2.67 -12.52
C ASP A 11 0.29 -1.90 -11.24
N ILE A 12 0.79 -0.68 -11.12
CA ILE A 12 0.38 0.24 -10.07
C ILE A 12 -0.94 0.87 -10.50
N LEU A 13 -2.06 0.29 -10.05
CA LEU A 13 -3.40 0.80 -10.37
C LEU A 13 -3.63 2.18 -9.79
N VAL A 14 -3.18 2.37 -8.55
CA VAL A 14 -3.21 3.66 -7.86
C VAL A 14 -1.86 3.86 -7.19
N GLN A 15 -1.15 4.89 -7.60
CA GLN A 15 0.07 5.30 -6.92
C GLN A 15 -0.29 6.03 -5.64
N GLY A 16 0.26 5.58 -4.52
CA GLY A 16 0.05 6.20 -3.21
C GLY A 16 0.55 7.64 -3.13
N TYR A 17 0.04 8.38 -2.17
CA TYR A 17 0.44 9.76 -1.91
C TYR A 17 0.59 10.02 -0.40
N PRO A 18 1.76 10.51 0.05
CA PRO A 18 2.04 10.74 1.48
C PRO A 18 1.59 12.14 1.92
N GLY A 19 0.30 12.40 1.99
CA GLY A 19 -0.23 13.73 2.30
C GLY A 19 -1.01 13.82 3.61
N LYS A 20 -0.93 15.00 4.26
CA LYS A 20 -1.84 15.41 5.33
C LYS A 20 -2.38 16.80 5.00
N SER A 21 -3.66 17.01 5.22
CA SER A 21 -4.26 18.33 5.20
C SER A 21 -4.03 19.00 6.55
N VAL A 22 -3.59 20.25 6.55
CA VAL A 22 -3.41 21.03 7.78
C VAL A 22 -4.73 21.41 8.46
N CYS A 23 -5.84 21.37 7.70
CA CYS A 23 -7.16 21.77 8.20
C CYS A 23 -8.11 20.59 8.42
N HIS A 24 -7.82 19.39 7.92
CA HIS A 24 -8.75 18.26 7.92
C HIS A 24 -8.13 16.92 8.37
N GLY A 25 -6.80 16.84 8.52
CA GLY A 25 -6.10 15.60 8.86
C GLY A 25 -5.63 14.82 7.63
N GLY A 26 -6.27 13.69 7.29
CA GLY A 26 -5.83 12.85 6.17
C GLY A 26 -6.07 13.49 4.81
N LEU A 27 -5.07 13.41 3.93
CA LEU A 27 -5.17 13.73 2.51
C LEU A 27 -4.55 12.62 1.65
N GLY A 28 -3.60 11.88 2.22
CA GLY A 28 -2.91 10.78 1.56
C GLY A 28 -3.83 9.60 1.27
N TRP A 29 -3.38 8.74 0.37
CA TRP A 29 -4.03 7.49 0.03
C TRP A 29 -3.00 6.40 -0.25
N SER A 30 -3.42 5.15 -0.08
CA SER A 30 -2.55 3.99 -0.22
C SER A 30 -2.29 3.62 -1.69
N THR A 31 -1.16 2.96 -1.91
CA THR A 31 -0.83 2.32 -3.19
C THR A 31 -1.69 1.06 -3.36
N ILE A 32 -2.22 0.86 -4.57
CA ILE A 32 -2.91 -0.38 -4.95
C ILE A 32 -2.18 -0.99 -6.14
N VAL A 33 -1.79 -2.25 -6.01
CA VAL A 33 -1.03 -2.97 -7.04
C VAL A 33 -1.84 -4.13 -7.59
N LEU A 34 -1.86 -4.27 -8.91
CA LEU A 34 -2.39 -5.42 -9.62
C LEU A 34 -1.24 -6.35 -10.02
N LEU A 35 -1.40 -7.64 -9.75
CA LEU A 35 -0.49 -8.71 -10.15
C LEU A 35 -1.25 -9.70 -11.03
N ARG A 36 -0.72 -10.02 -12.21
CA ARG A 36 -1.28 -11.05 -13.10
C ARG A 36 -0.21 -12.08 -13.45
N GLY A 37 -0.43 -13.32 -13.04
CA GLY A 37 0.50 -14.42 -13.27
C GLY A 37 0.00 -15.70 -12.61
N HIS A 38 0.56 -16.84 -12.98
CA HIS A 38 0.22 -18.15 -12.38
C HIS A 38 -1.29 -18.46 -12.36
N ASN A 39 -2.04 -18.06 -13.40
CA ASN A 39 -3.50 -18.15 -13.49
C ASN A 39 -4.23 -17.41 -12.35
N ARG A 40 -3.65 -16.33 -11.83
CA ARG A 40 -4.20 -15.48 -10.78
C ARG A 40 -4.26 -14.03 -11.20
N VAL A 41 -5.25 -13.35 -10.66
CA VAL A 41 -5.40 -11.90 -10.67
C VAL A 41 -5.42 -11.50 -9.21
N ALA A 42 -4.33 -10.92 -8.73
CA ALA A 42 -4.19 -10.54 -7.34
C ALA A 42 -4.08 -9.02 -7.17
N LEU A 43 -4.58 -8.51 -6.06
CA LEU A 43 -4.35 -7.14 -5.62
C LEU A 43 -3.51 -7.13 -4.35
N ILE A 44 -2.59 -6.16 -4.24
CA ILE A 44 -1.97 -5.80 -2.96
C ILE A 44 -2.61 -4.49 -2.52
N ASP A 45 -3.25 -4.55 -1.36
CA ASP A 45 -4.13 -3.56 -0.75
C ASP A 45 -5.36 -3.18 -1.60
N ALA A 46 -6.34 -2.55 -0.98
CA ALA A 46 -7.63 -2.25 -1.60
C ALA A 46 -8.07 -0.79 -1.47
N GLY A 47 -7.27 0.04 -0.82
CA GLY A 47 -7.57 1.46 -0.64
C GLY A 47 -8.72 1.77 0.33
N GLY A 48 -8.88 3.04 0.62
CA GLY A 48 -9.97 3.58 1.42
C GLY A 48 -11.28 3.77 0.64
N PHE A 49 -12.34 4.13 1.33
CA PHE A 49 -13.67 4.34 0.72
C PHE A 49 -13.68 5.34 -0.44
N GLY A 50 -12.93 6.43 -0.32
CA GLY A 50 -12.84 7.44 -1.37
C GLY A 50 -12.24 6.94 -2.68
N MET A 51 -11.50 5.83 -2.63
CA MET A 51 -10.85 5.22 -3.79
C MET A 51 -11.70 4.13 -4.46
N ARG A 52 -12.86 3.76 -3.91
CA ARG A 52 -13.66 2.61 -4.37
C ARG A 52 -14.04 2.69 -5.85
N HIS A 53 -14.55 3.81 -6.30
CA HIS A 53 -14.92 3.99 -7.71
C HIS A 53 -13.69 4.02 -8.60
N LEU A 54 -12.64 4.73 -8.21
CA LEU A 54 -11.38 4.76 -8.93
C LEU A 54 -10.78 3.35 -9.10
N LEU A 55 -10.79 2.52 -8.06
CA LEU A 55 -10.30 1.14 -8.13
C LEU A 55 -11.09 0.30 -9.15
N ILE A 56 -12.42 0.43 -9.15
CA ILE A 56 -13.28 -0.27 -10.13
C ILE A 56 -12.96 0.22 -11.56
N ASP A 57 -12.81 1.52 -11.76
CA ASP A 57 -12.50 2.10 -13.08
C ASP A 57 -11.10 1.65 -13.55
N ARG A 58 -10.11 1.62 -12.65
CA ARG A 58 -8.76 1.13 -12.97
C ARG A 58 -8.76 -0.35 -13.35
N LEU A 59 -9.50 -1.20 -12.64
CA LEU A 59 -9.66 -2.60 -13.03
C LEU A 59 -10.28 -2.70 -14.43
N LYS A 60 -11.30 -1.91 -14.72
CA LYS A 60 -11.97 -1.88 -16.05
C LYS A 60 -11.02 -1.44 -17.16
N GLU A 61 -10.11 -0.50 -16.93
CA GLU A 61 -9.07 -0.10 -17.88
C GLU A 61 -8.16 -1.28 -18.27
N HIS A 62 -8.00 -2.28 -17.36
CA HIS A 62 -7.28 -3.53 -17.61
C HIS A 62 -8.16 -4.67 -18.14
N GLY A 63 -9.42 -4.38 -18.51
CA GLY A 63 -10.38 -5.39 -18.96
C GLY A 63 -10.90 -6.29 -17.85
N LEU A 64 -10.78 -5.87 -16.59
CA LEU A 64 -11.16 -6.62 -15.39
C LEU A 64 -12.35 -5.97 -14.68
N SER A 65 -13.06 -6.80 -13.94
CA SER A 65 -14.03 -6.38 -12.94
C SER A 65 -13.59 -6.85 -11.55
N PRO A 66 -14.18 -6.35 -10.46
CA PRO A 66 -13.87 -6.88 -9.13
C PRO A 66 -14.04 -8.41 -9.01
N THR A 67 -14.95 -9.01 -9.80
CA THR A 67 -15.22 -10.46 -9.77
C THR A 67 -14.13 -11.30 -10.45
N ASP A 68 -13.23 -10.70 -11.21
CA ASP A 68 -12.10 -11.40 -11.85
C ASP A 68 -10.90 -11.50 -10.90
N VAL A 69 -10.88 -10.73 -9.81
CA VAL A 69 -9.82 -10.78 -8.80
C VAL A 69 -9.93 -12.09 -8.01
N THR A 70 -8.89 -12.91 -8.06
CA THR A 70 -8.82 -14.20 -7.39
C THR A 70 -8.26 -14.12 -5.97
N ASP A 71 -7.41 -13.13 -5.70
CA ASP A 71 -6.71 -12.97 -4.43
C ASP A 71 -6.59 -11.49 -4.06
N LEU A 72 -6.85 -11.15 -2.81
CA LEU A 72 -6.59 -9.85 -2.22
C LEU A 72 -5.57 -10.01 -1.09
N ILE A 73 -4.44 -9.37 -1.21
CA ILE A 73 -3.33 -9.42 -0.23
C ILE A 73 -3.33 -8.10 0.52
N LEU A 74 -3.62 -8.13 1.82
CA LEU A 74 -3.63 -6.95 2.67
C LEU A 74 -2.31 -6.84 3.44
N SER A 75 -1.65 -5.68 3.35
CA SER A 75 -0.44 -5.39 4.11
C SER A 75 -0.73 -5.32 5.62
N HIS A 76 -1.82 -4.67 5.97
CA HIS A 76 -2.33 -4.53 7.34
C HIS A 76 -3.82 -4.15 7.34
N SER A 77 -4.41 -3.93 8.52
CA SER A 77 -5.85 -3.81 8.69
C SER A 77 -6.41 -2.38 8.64
N HIS A 78 -5.58 -1.33 8.57
CA HIS A 78 -6.08 0.04 8.57
C HIS A 78 -7.03 0.33 7.41
N TYR A 79 -7.94 1.30 7.64
CA TYR A 79 -9.10 1.58 6.77
C TYR A 79 -8.69 1.92 5.33
N ASP A 80 -7.61 2.62 5.13
CA ASP A 80 -7.15 3.08 3.81
C ASP A 80 -6.39 2.00 3.01
N HIS A 81 -6.20 0.81 3.58
CA HIS A 81 -5.67 -0.38 2.91
C HIS A 81 -6.73 -1.48 2.74
N SER A 82 -7.70 -1.56 3.66
CA SER A 82 -8.52 -2.76 3.80
C SER A 82 -10.02 -2.59 3.51
N VAL A 83 -10.64 -1.41 3.76
CA VAL A 83 -12.13 -1.29 3.80
C VAL A 83 -12.86 -1.65 2.50
N ASN A 84 -12.15 -1.75 1.38
CA ASN A 84 -12.74 -2.18 0.13
C ASN A 84 -12.70 -3.71 -0.10
N TRP A 85 -12.22 -4.51 0.88
CA TRP A 85 -12.25 -5.97 0.78
C TRP A 85 -13.63 -6.55 0.38
N PRO A 86 -14.79 -5.95 0.76
CA PRO A 86 -16.08 -6.51 0.36
C PRO A 86 -16.36 -6.51 -1.15
N LEU A 87 -15.63 -5.72 -1.95
CA LEU A 87 -15.68 -5.81 -3.41
C LEU A 87 -15.15 -7.17 -3.91
N PHE A 88 -14.26 -7.79 -3.14
CA PHE A 88 -13.52 -9.00 -3.46
C PHE A 88 -13.91 -10.18 -2.56
N ARG A 89 -15.14 -10.18 -2.02
CA ARG A 89 -15.64 -11.18 -1.05
C ARG A 89 -15.59 -12.65 -1.53
N HIS A 90 -15.46 -12.88 -2.82
CA HIS A 90 -15.32 -14.20 -3.45
C HIS A 90 -13.85 -14.63 -3.57
N ALA A 91 -12.91 -13.68 -3.56
CA ALA A 91 -11.49 -13.94 -3.64
C ALA A 91 -10.93 -14.51 -2.33
N ASN A 92 -9.78 -15.17 -2.38
CA ASN A 92 -9.01 -15.43 -1.17
C ASN A 92 -8.48 -14.10 -0.63
N ILE A 93 -8.68 -13.83 0.66
CA ILE A 93 -8.19 -12.62 1.30
C ILE A 93 -7.05 -13.01 2.22
N HIS A 94 -5.86 -12.50 1.96
CA HIS A 94 -4.62 -12.83 2.66
C HIS A 94 -4.22 -11.69 3.58
N ILE A 95 -3.91 -11.99 4.85
CA ILE A 95 -3.47 -11.02 5.86
C ILE A 95 -2.63 -11.72 6.93
N GLY A 96 -1.82 -10.99 7.67
CA GLY A 96 -1.08 -11.51 8.83
C GLY A 96 -2.03 -12.03 9.93
N ARG A 97 -1.75 -13.22 10.49
CA ARG A 97 -2.52 -13.73 11.64
C ARG A 97 -2.45 -12.76 12.81
N ALA A 98 -1.24 -12.33 13.18
CA ALA A 98 -1.01 -11.39 14.27
C ALA A 98 -1.72 -10.06 14.05
N GLU A 99 -1.85 -9.61 12.80
CA GLU A 99 -2.56 -8.38 12.45
C GLU A 99 -4.05 -8.47 12.78
N VAL A 100 -4.70 -9.56 12.35
CA VAL A 100 -6.14 -9.77 12.66
C VAL A 100 -6.36 -9.88 14.16
N GLU A 101 -5.50 -10.63 14.87
CA GLU A 101 -5.61 -10.84 16.32
C GLU A 101 -5.39 -9.54 17.11
N TRP A 102 -4.54 -8.65 16.63
CA TRP A 102 -4.36 -7.32 17.20
C TRP A 102 -5.55 -6.42 16.90
N ALA A 103 -5.95 -6.29 15.63
CA ALA A 103 -7.00 -5.39 15.20
C ALA A 103 -8.36 -5.69 15.86
N LEU A 104 -8.66 -6.97 16.16
CA LEU A 104 -9.86 -7.37 16.90
C LEU A 104 -9.87 -6.94 18.37
N LYS A 105 -8.74 -6.55 18.94
CA LYS A 105 -8.60 -6.10 20.32
C LYS A 105 -8.53 -4.58 20.46
N GLU A 106 -8.40 -3.88 19.35
CA GLU A 106 -8.32 -2.43 19.37
C GLU A 106 -9.66 -1.81 19.83
N PRO A 107 -9.59 -0.78 20.68
CA PRO A 107 -10.80 -0.14 21.19
C PRO A 107 -11.53 0.60 20.07
N TRP A 108 -12.83 0.44 20.05
CA TRP A 108 -13.68 1.04 19.01
C TRP A 108 -13.61 2.57 19.00
N GLY A 109 -13.42 3.14 17.81
CA GLY A 109 -13.39 4.58 17.57
C GLY A 109 -12.11 5.29 18.00
N GLU A 110 -11.07 4.54 18.43
CA GLU A 110 -9.84 5.15 18.95
C GLU A 110 -8.65 5.03 17.98
N THR A 111 -8.73 4.11 17.02
CA THR A 111 -7.62 3.82 16.11
C THR A 111 -8.02 3.95 14.64
N MET A 112 -7.09 3.65 13.73
CA MET A 112 -7.32 3.63 12.29
C MET A 112 -7.91 2.29 11.80
N VAL A 113 -8.17 1.37 12.72
CA VAL A 113 -8.79 0.07 12.42
C VAL A 113 -10.27 0.28 12.11
N PRO A 114 -10.78 -0.19 10.97
CA PRO A 114 -12.20 -0.16 10.66
C PRO A 114 -12.91 -1.36 11.32
N GLU A 115 -13.24 -1.26 12.59
CA GLU A 115 -13.57 -2.36 13.51
C GLU A 115 -14.66 -3.29 12.94
N ILE A 116 -15.79 -2.74 12.46
CA ILE A 116 -16.89 -3.52 11.87
C ILE A 116 -16.42 -4.33 10.66
N TYR A 117 -15.53 -3.76 9.85
CA TYR A 117 -14.98 -4.42 8.66
C TYR A 117 -14.02 -5.53 9.03
N VAL A 118 -13.19 -5.31 10.06
CA VAL A 118 -12.23 -6.30 10.57
C VAL A 118 -12.95 -7.44 11.27
N GLU A 119 -13.93 -7.15 12.13
CA GLU A 119 -14.77 -8.18 12.76
C GLU A 119 -15.44 -9.06 11.70
N ARG A 120 -16.03 -8.44 10.67
CA ARG A 120 -16.67 -9.20 9.59
C ARG A 120 -15.68 -10.00 8.76
N LEU A 121 -14.49 -9.44 8.50
CA LEU A 121 -13.43 -10.12 7.76
C LEU A 121 -12.89 -11.32 8.54
N ALA A 122 -12.75 -11.19 9.86
CA ALA A 122 -12.18 -12.23 10.71
C ALA A 122 -12.95 -13.58 10.61
N ASP A 123 -14.25 -13.51 10.37
CA ASP A 123 -15.12 -14.70 10.20
C ASP A 123 -15.38 -15.03 8.72
N TRP A 124 -14.69 -14.34 7.77
CA TRP A 124 -14.99 -14.52 6.37
C TRP A 124 -14.43 -15.85 5.83
N PRO A 125 -15.23 -16.65 5.10
CA PRO A 125 -14.85 -18.02 4.72
C PRO A 125 -13.60 -18.14 3.87
N THR A 126 -13.28 -17.09 3.08
CA THR A 126 -12.11 -17.07 2.20
C THR A 126 -10.90 -16.38 2.81
N LEU A 127 -10.98 -15.96 4.09
CA LEU A 127 -9.84 -15.37 4.78
C LEU A 127 -8.72 -16.40 4.99
N LYS A 128 -7.50 -16.01 4.62
CA LYS A 128 -6.26 -16.75 4.82
C LYS A 128 -5.35 -15.95 5.76
N ARG A 129 -5.14 -16.46 6.97
CA ARG A 129 -4.26 -15.85 7.97
C ARG A 129 -2.87 -16.47 7.84
N HIS A 130 -1.86 -15.64 7.63
CA HIS A 130 -0.50 -16.10 7.37
C HIS A 130 0.44 -15.82 8.53
N GLU A 131 1.39 -16.75 8.70
CA GLU A 131 2.56 -16.55 9.56
C GLU A 131 3.70 -15.90 8.75
N PRO A 132 4.63 -15.21 9.39
CA PRO A 132 5.85 -14.73 8.74
C PRO A 132 6.63 -15.88 8.10
N GLY A 133 7.18 -15.64 6.91
CA GLY A 133 7.90 -16.65 6.13
C GLY A 133 7.00 -17.49 5.21
N ALA A 134 5.67 -17.32 5.28
CA ALA A 134 4.76 -18.03 4.38
C ALA A 134 4.88 -17.52 2.95
N GLU A 135 4.87 -18.44 1.99
CA GLU A 135 4.62 -18.12 0.59
C GLU A 135 3.12 -17.92 0.40
N ILE A 136 2.71 -16.67 0.09
CA ILE A 136 1.31 -16.28 -0.01
C ILE A 136 0.71 -16.68 -1.35
N LEU A 137 1.44 -16.39 -2.42
CA LEU A 137 1.25 -16.83 -3.80
C LEU A 137 2.60 -17.28 -4.33
N PRO A 138 2.67 -17.96 -5.49
CA PRO A 138 3.94 -18.38 -6.06
C PRO A 138 4.94 -17.22 -6.11
N HIS A 139 6.13 -17.43 -5.58
CA HIS A 139 7.22 -16.44 -5.50
C HIS A 139 6.96 -15.20 -4.62
N ILE A 140 5.84 -15.11 -3.90
CA ILE A 140 5.52 -13.99 -3.00
C ILE A 140 5.60 -14.46 -1.56
N THR A 141 6.59 -13.99 -0.82
CA THR A 141 6.83 -14.34 0.59
C THR A 141 6.47 -13.18 1.52
N ALA A 142 5.83 -13.49 2.65
CA ALA A 142 5.47 -12.54 3.70
C ALA A 142 6.60 -12.41 4.73
N HIS A 143 6.93 -11.17 5.09
CA HIS A 143 7.89 -10.84 6.15
C HIS A 143 7.19 -10.03 7.24
N LEU A 144 7.36 -10.40 8.51
CA LEU A 144 6.81 -9.63 9.63
C LEU A 144 7.45 -8.24 9.68
N ALA A 145 6.63 -7.23 9.76
CA ALA A 145 7.03 -5.82 9.70
C ALA A 145 6.36 -4.99 10.82
N PRO A 146 6.66 -5.29 12.10
CA PRO A 146 6.02 -4.62 13.22
C PRO A 146 6.47 -3.16 13.31
N GLY A 147 5.60 -2.33 13.89
CA GLY A 147 5.89 -0.92 14.15
C GLY A 147 4.68 -0.06 13.84
N HIS A 148 4.32 0.13 12.59
CA HIS A 148 3.09 0.83 12.20
C HIS A 148 1.88 0.12 12.80
N THR A 149 1.76 -1.19 12.57
CA THR A 149 0.94 -2.12 13.33
C THR A 149 1.79 -3.28 13.84
N PRO A 150 1.37 -4.02 14.87
CA PRO A 150 2.16 -5.14 15.41
C PRO A 150 2.26 -6.35 14.48
N GLY A 151 1.27 -6.57 13.62
CA GLY A 151 1.15 -7.74 12.77
C GLY A 151 1.26 -7.46 11.27
N GLY A 152 1.59 -6.22 10.89
CA GLY A 152 1.74 -5.83 9.50
C GLY A 152 2.79 -6.66 8.76
N LEU A 153 2.56 -6.87 7.47
CA LEU A 153 3.43 -7.68 6.61
C LEU A 153 4.00 -6.86 5.46
N VAL A 154 5.27 -7.09 5.18
CA VAL A 154 5.95 -6.71 3.94
C VAL A 154 5.96 -7.92 3.03
N TYR A 155 5.64 -7.75 1.76
CA TYR A 155 5.66 -8.83 0.78
C TYR A 155 6.83 -8.66 -0.17
N VAL A 156 7.53 -9.75 -0.45
CA VAL A 156 8.63 -9.79 -1.41
C VAL A 156 8.27 -10.74 -2.53
N LEU A 157 8.15 -10.22 -3.74
CA LEU A 157 8.10 -11.00 -4.96
C LEU A 157 9.53 -11.26 -5.43
N ALA A 158 9.92 -12.52 -5.41
CA ALA A 158 11.22 -12.97 -5.91
C ALA A 158 11.16 -13.20 -7.42
N GLY A 159 11.65 -12.23 -8.20
CA GLY A 159 11.79 -12.35 -9.65
C GLY A 159 13.10 -13.01 -10.07
N SER A 160 13.28 -13.27 -11.37
CA SER A 160 14.52 -13.86 -11.89
C SER A 160 15.73 -12.92 -11.75
N ASP A 161 15.55 -11.66 -12.12
CA ASP A 161 16.64 -10.67 -12.18
C ASP A 161 16.67 -9.75 -10.96
N ARG A 162 15.54 -9.49 -10.33
CA ARG A 162 15.38 -8.55 -9.21
C ARG A 162 14.18 -8.93 -8.36
N ASP A 163 14.16 -8.42 -7.15
CA ASP A 163 13.00 -8.56 -6.26
C ASP A 163 12.14 -7.29 -6.29
N ILE A 164 10.85 -7.44 -5.96
CA ILE A 164 9.94 -6.32 -5.77
C ILE A 164 9.37 -6.40 -4.36
N ILE A 165 9.60 -5.35 -3.59
CA ILE A 165 9.25 -5.28 -2.17
C ILE A 165 8.04 -4.35 -2.02
N PHE A 166 6.93 -4.88 -1.53
CA PHE A 166 5.71 -4.13 -1.21
C PHE A 166 5.66 -3.90 0.29
N THR A 167 5.83 -2.66 0.71
CA THR A 167 6.04 -2.37 2.13
C THR A 167 4.76 -2.06 2.91
N GLY A 168 3.65 -1.74 2.25
CA GLY A 168 2.53 -1.12 2.94
C GLY A 168 3.01 0.03 3.83
N ASP A 169 2.45 0.16 5.02
CA ASP A 169 2.82 1.23 5.96
C ASP A 169 3.98 0.90 6.89
N ALA A 170 4.60 -0.26 6.72
CA ALA A 170 5.90 -0.54 7.34
C ALA A 170 7.00 0.44 6.88
N ALA A 171 6.85 0.99 5.66
CA ALA A 171 7.54 2.19 5.17
C ALA A 171 6.62 2.89 4.16
N LYS A 172 5.97 3.96 4.59
CA LYS A 172 4.96 4.66 3.78
C LYS A 172 5.52 5.38 2.58
N ASN A 173 6.73 5.92 2.71
CA ASN A 173 7.29 6.82 1.71
C ASN A 173 8.82 6.91 1.79
N ARG A 174 9.40 7.63 0.84
CA ARG A 174 10.86 7.85 0.77
C ARG A 174 11.42 8.53 2.02
N ALA A 175 10.68 9.46 2.63
CA ALA A 175 11.17 10.18 3.81
C ALA A 175 11.32 9.24 5.01
N GLU A 176 10.39 8.29 5.22
CA GLU A 176 10.49 7.27 6.27
C GLU A 176 11.67 6.32 6.02
N MET A 177 11.85 5.89 4.76
CA MET A 177 13.01 5.09 4.39
C MET A 177 14.33 5.82 4.68
N MET A 178 14.44 7.10 4.33
CA MET A 178 15.65 7.88 4.51
C MET A 178 15.92 8.25 5.97
N SER A 179 14.88 8.59 6.74
CA SER A 179 15.01 8.95 8.16
C SER A 179 15.22 7.73 9.06
N GLY A 180 14.82 6.53 8.59
CA GLY A 180 14.81 5.32 9.39
C GLY A 180 13.72 5.29 10.47
N THR A 181 12.68 6.12 10.32
CA THR A 181 11.57 6.24 11.28
C THR A 181 10.24 6.05 10.59
N VAL A 182 9.30 5.39 11.24
CA VAL A 182 7.91 5.24 10.78
C VAL A 182 7.03 6.22 11.55
N THR A 183 6.30 7.07 10.83
CA THR A 183 5.32 7.99 11.44
C THR A 183 4.02 7.25 11.76
N ALA A 184 3.27 7.70 12.75
CA ALA A 184 2.01 7.10 13.18
C ALA A 184 2.15 5.57 13.45
N ALA A 185 3.20 5.18 14.17
CA ALA A 185 3.48 3.81 14.54
C ALA A 185 2.95 3.49 15.96
N VAL A 186 2.41 2.28 16.14
CA VAL A 186 2.06 1.73 17.46
C VAL A 186 3.33 1.50 18.30
N ASP A 187 4.41 1.07 17.64
CA ASP A 187 5.73 0.88 18.24
C ASP A 187 6.81 1.49 17.34
N HIS A 188 7.33 2.65 17.74
CA HIS A 188 8.35 3.37 16.97
C HIS A 188 9.70 2.65 16.93
N GLU A 189 10.09 1.93 17.99
CA GLU A 189 11.36 1.22 18.00
C GLU A 189 11.30 -0.04 17.12
N ALA A 190 10.21 -0.78 17.16
CA ALA A 190 9.97 -1.88 16.24
C ALA A 190 9.95 -1.35 14.79
N GLY A 191 9.30 -0.21 14.53
CA GLY A 191 9.26 0.42 13.21
C GLY A 191 10.66 0.75 12.66
N LYS A 192 11.57 1.26 13.51
CA LYS A 192 12.97 1.51 13.10
C LYS A 192 13.69 0.21 12.70
N GLN A 193 13.46 -0.88 13.42
CA GLN A 193 14.06 -2.18 13.06
C GLN A 193 13.46 -2.72 11.77
N THR A 194 12.15 -2.54 11.57
CA THR A 194 11.47 -2.89 10.33
C THR A 194 12.03 -2.13 9.13
N VAL A 195 12.25 -0.81 9.24
CA VAL A 195 12.89 -0.04 8.16
C VAL A 195 14.29 -0.57 7.84
N LYS A 196 15.09 -0.96 8.84
CA LYS A 196 16.40 -1.60 8.61
C LYS A 196 16.26 -2.94 7.89
N MET A 197 15.28 -3.75 8.25
CA MET A 197 14.96 -5.01 7.57
C MET A 197 14.59 -4.74 6.09
N ILE A 198 13.72 -3.78 5.82
CA ILE A 198 13.34 -3.39 4.45
C ILE A 198 14.57 -2.96 3.65
N TRP A 199 15.46 -2.14 4.24
CA TRP A 199 16.74 -1.79 3.60
C TRP A 199 17.60 -3.01 3.28
N SER A 200 17.64 -3.99 4.19
CA SER A 200 18.37 -5.24 3.96
C SER A 200 17.81 -6.02 2.79
N LEU A 201 16.48 -6.23 2.76
CA LEU A 201 15.78 -6.90 1.65
C LEU A 201 16.04 -6.19 0.32
N TRP A 202 15.90 -4.86 0.29
CA TRP A 202 16.03 -4.07 -0.94
C TRP A 202 17.45 -4.10 -1.53
N ARG A 203 18.48 -4.28 -0.69
CA ARG A 203 19.89 -4.35 -1.11
C ARG A 203 20.35 -5.75 -1.46
N GLN A 204 19.56 -6.79 -1.23
CA GLN A 204 19.96 -8.17 -1.50
C GLN A 204 20.27 -8.41 -2.97
N ARG A 205 19.47 -7.81 -3.85
CA ARG A 205 19.66 -7.94 -5.29
C ARG A 205 19.67 -6.57 -5.96
N THR A 206 20.66 -6.37 -6.84
CA THR A 206 20.79 -5.12 -7.62
C THR A 206 19.57 -4.94 -8.53
N GLY A 207 19.04 -3.71 -8.60
CA GLY A 207 17.91 -3.38 -9.44
C GLY A 207 16.55 -3.71 -8.81
N SER A 208 16.52 -4.27 -7.59
CA SER A 208 15.27 -4.52 -6.86
C SER A 208 14.48 -3.23 -6.66
N LEU A 209 13.15 -3.38 -6.70
CA LEU A 209 12.21 -2.26 -6.60
C LEU A 209 11.57 -2.24 -5.22
N LEU A 210 11.31 -1.05 -4.73
CA LEU A 210 10.50 -0.81 -3.54
C LEU A 210 9.19 -0.13 -3.94
N VAL A 211 8.07 -0.69 -3.52
CA VAL A 211 6.72 -0.13 -3.70
C VAL A 211 6.18 0.23 -2.33
N PRO A 212 6.24 1.52 -1.94
CA PRO A 212 5.79 1.95 -0.61
C PRO A 212 4.27 2.06 -0.52
N GLY A 213 3.75 2.10 0.72
CA GLY A 213 2.32 2.20 0.99
C GLY A 213 1.70 3.50 0.49
N HIS A 214 2.42 4.63 0.58
CA HIS A 214 1.89 5.96 0.26
C HIS A 214 2.85 6.79 -0.60
N ASP A 215 3.54 6.17 -1.57
CA ASP A 215 4.48 6.91 -2.41
C ASP A 215 4.66 6.23 -3.78
N ALA A 216 5.40 6.88 -4.67
CA ALA A 216 5.80 6.28 -5.94
C ALA A 216 6.82 5.16 -5.73
N PRO A 217 6.81 4.13 -6.60
CA PRO A 217 7.85 3.11 -6.62
C PRO A 217 9.25 3.69 -6.78
N MET A 218 10.23 3.01 -6.18
CA MET A 218 11.63 3.44 -6.17
C MET A 218 12.59 2.32 -6.54
N VAL A 219 13.75 2.72 -7.04
CA VAL A 219 14.92 1.86 -7.26
C VAL A 219 16.13 2.46 -6.53
N LEU A 220 17.14 1.63 -6.24
CA LEU A 220 18.40 2.14 -5.70
C LEU A 220 19.36 2.49 -6.85
N GLU A 221 19.71 3.77 -6.96
CA GLU A 221 20.80 4.24 -7.80
C GLU A 221 21.97 4.67 -6.91
N ASN A 222 23.10 4.00 -7.04
CA ASN A 222 24.28 4.24 -6.19
C ASN A 222 23.97 4.23 -4.68
N GLY A 223 23.06 3.34 -4.26
CA GLY A 223 22.63 3.20 -2.86
C GLY A 223 21.62 4.24 -2.37
N THR A 224 21.17 5.14 -3.25
CA THR A 224 20.18 6.18 -2.92
C THR A 224 18.82 5.87 -3.58
N PRO A 225 17.69 5.97 -2.86
CA PRO A 225 16.37 5.82 -3.43
C PRO A 225 16.06 6.85 -4.50
N ARG A 226 15.66 6.39 -5.67
CA ARG A 226 15.18 7.21 -6.78
C ARG A 226 13.80 6.76 -7.23
N TYR A 227 12.91 7.72 -7.43
CA TYR A 227 11.57 7.44 -7.92
C TYR A 227 11.56 6.90 -9.35
N LEU A 228 10.69 5.92 -9.58
CA LEU A 228 10.32 5.43 -10.90
C LEU A 228 9.03 6.14 -11.33
N GLY A 229 9.15 7.19 -12.11
CA GLY A 229 8.02 7.99 -12.55
C GLY A 229 7.89 9.33 -11.83
N GLN A 230 6.77 9.99 -12.02
CA GLN A 230 6.49 11.34 -11.50
C GLN A 230 5.32 11.30 -10.51
N HIS A 231 5.36 12.21 -9.55
CA HIS A 231 4.19 12.54 -8.73
C HIS A 231 3.33 13.55 -9.49
N ASP A 232 2.33 13.08 -10.22
CA ASP A 232 1.31 13.95 -10.83
C ASP A 232 0.04 13.89 -9.96
N VAL A 233 0.03 14.63 -8.88
CA VAL A 233 -1.07 14.68 -7.92
C VAL A 233 -1.78 16.02 -8.02
N ARG A 234 -3.10 15.97 -8.22
CA ARG A 234 -3.93 17.16 -8.37
C ARG A 234 -5.19 17.05 -7.52
N LEU A 235 -5.58 18.15 -6.89
CA LEU A 235 -6.89 18.31 -6.27
C LEU A 235 -7.79 19.13 -7.20
N GLN A 236 -9.04 18.72 -7.29
CA GLN A 236 -10.08 19.42 -8.02
C GLN A 236 -11.07 19.97 -7.00
N ALA A 237 -11.40 21.26 -7.12
CA ALA A 237 -12.37 21.92 -6.25
C ALA A 237 -13.30 22.84 -7.03
N TRP A 238 -14.52 22.93 -6.56
CA TRP A 238 -15.55 23.84 -7.06
C TRP A 238 -15.62 25.05 -6.12
N LEU A 239 -14.88 26.11 -6.45
CA LEU A 239 -14.78 27.32 -5.63
C LEU A 239 -15.57 28.49 -6.21
N ASN A 240 -16.17 28.30 -7.39
CA ASN A 240 -17.00 29.29 -8.08
C ASN A 240 -18.47 28.88 -8.04
N GLU A 241 -19.35 29.74 -8.57
CA GLU A 241 -20.79 29.50 -8.62
C GLU A 241 -21.23 28.58 -9.76
N ASP A 242 -20.34 28.26 -10.69
CA ASP A 242 -20.58 27.44 -11.86
C ASP A 242 -19.88 26.07 -11.69
N LEU A 243 -20.63 24.97 -11.80
CA LEU A 243 -20.11 23.60 -11.68
C LEU A 243 -19.17 23.22 -12.84
N GLU A 244 -19.24 23.90 -13.97
CA GLU A 244 -18.31 23.68 -15.09
C GLU A 244 -16.95 24.36 -14.85
N GLN A 245 -16.85 25.28 -13.89
CA GLN A 245 -15.63 25.99 -13.54
C GLN A 245 -14.91 25.31 -12.37
N VAL A 246 -13.95 24.49 -12.72
CA VAL A 246 -13.17 23.72 -11.76
C VAL A 246 -11.82 24.37 -11.50
N THR A 247 -11.46 24.51 -10.21
CA THR A 247 -10.11 24.92 -9.80
C THR A 247 -9.24 23.69 -9.58
N ILE A 248 -8.06 23.67 -10.20
CA ILE A 248 -7.08 22.58 -10.07
C ILE A 248 -5.89 23.04 -9.23
N PHE A 249 -5.60 22.32 -8.15
CA PHE A 249 -4.41 22.49 -7.32
C PHE A 249 -3.43 21.36 -7.61
N ARG A 250 -2.18 21.70 -7.94
CA ARG A 250 -1.11 20.73 -8.14
C ARG A 250 -0.38 20.53 -6.82
N LEU A 251 -0.19 19.26 -6.44
CA LEU A 251 0.46 18.85 -5.18
C LEU A 251 1.83 18.20 -5.43
N ASP A 252 2.42 18.42 -6.58
CA ASP A 252 3.75 17.90 -6.89
C ASP A 252 4.86 18.80 -6.29
N PRO A 253 6.09 18.25 -6.09
CA PRO A 253 7.19 19.01 -5.49
C PRO A 253 7.60 20.28 -6.23
N ALA A 254 7.32 20.38 -7.54
CA ALA A 254 7.64 21.55 -8.34
C ALA A 254 6.77 22.78 -7.99
N HIS A 255 5.64 22.57 -7.30
CA HIS A 255 4.69 23.59 -6.89
C HIS A 255 4.60 23.71 -5.36
N ALA A 256 5.44 22.96 -4.62
CA ALA A 256 5.48 23.03 -3.16
C ALA A 256 6.27 24.25 -2.69
N GLU A 257 5.83 24.87 -1.60
CA GLU A 257 6.66 25.82 -0.87
C GLU A 257 7.87 25.11 -0.27
N PRO A 258 9.04 25.77 -0.17
CA PRO A 258 10.19 25.18 0.49
C PRO A 258 9.86 24.85 1.95
N PRO A 259 10.46 23.79 2.53
CA PRO A 259 10.20 23.43 3.91
C PRO A 259 10.51 24.60 4.84
N SER A 260 9.58 24.94 5.74
CA SER A 260 9.76 25.95 6.76
C SER A 260 10.91 25.52 7.68
N GLY A 261 12.01 26.29 7.70
CA GLY A 261 13.13 26.07 8.62
C GLY A 261 14.37 25.42 7.99
N ALA A 262 14.69 25.73 6.73
CA ALA A 262 16.01 25.48 6.15
C ALA A 262 16.97 26.63 6.46
#